data_04b6019b35717bca880a0ea0ab089e9e
#
_entry.id   04b6019b35717bca880a0ea0ab089e9e
#
_cell.length_a   1.000
_cell.length_b   1.000
_cell.length_c   1.000
_cell.angle_alpha   90.00
_cell.angle_beta   90.00
_cell.angle_gamma   90.00
#
_symmetry.space_group_name_H-M   'P 1'
#
loop_
_entity.id
_entity.type
_entity.pdbx_description
1 polymer ?
#
loop_
_entity_poly.entity_id
_entity_poly.type
_entity_poly.pdbx_seq_one_letter_code
_entity_poly.pdbx_strand_id
1 'polypeptide(L)'
;MANLLPDYDVIVVGAGHAGCEAACAAAHLGSHTLLITLDMNKIAQMSCNPAIGGIAKGQIVREIDALGGLTGIVTDQSSIQFRMLNRSKGPAMWSPRSQCDRMKFSANWRYQLEHTDGLDMWQDDVVELVVKDRQVYGVKTALGVVFNAKRVILTNGTFLNGLMHIGRVSFEGGRISEPASHGLTAQLCSLGFETGRMKTGTPVRIDGKSIDFSKLTEQGGDNDFHCFSYLHYDYRNTLIQRPCYMAYTNEAVHHALRQGFTDSPLFNGTIQSVGPRYCPSIETKLNTFADKTSHHLFLEPEGETTTEFYLNGFSSSLPWDVQLTGLRLIEGFENVRIFRPGYAIEYDYFPPTQLYHTLETKLIQGLYFAGQINGTTAVSYTHLRAHET
;
A
#
# COMPACT_ATOMS: atom_id res chain seq x y z
N MET A 1 -33.88 23.52 8.71
CA MET A 1 -34.05 22.09 8.45
C MET A 1 -33.19 21.36 9.48
N ALA A 2 -33.71 20.33 10.16
CA ALA A 2 -32.89 19.50 11.01
C ALA A 2 -31.75 18.89 10.18
N ASN A 3 -30.54 18.81 10.72
CA ASN A 3 -29.42 18.20 10.03
C ASN A 3 -29.79 16.72 9.80
N LEU A 4 -29.84 16.29 8.53
CA LEU A 4 -30.24 14.93 8.19
C LEU A 4 -29.16 13.91 8.57
N LEU A 5 -27.93 14.39 8.76
CA LEU A 5 -26.75 13.57 9.09
C LEU A 5 -26.26 13.92 10.51
N PRO A 6 -25.74 12.96 11.25
CA PRO A 6 -25.16 13.23 12.56
C PRO A 6 -23.87 14.06 12.44
N ASP A 7 -23.52 14.76 13.53
CA ASP A 7 -22.19 15.33 13.70
C ASP A 7 -21.26 14.23 14.24
N TYR A 8 -20.02 14.22 13.76
CA TYR A 8 -19.00 13.25 14.16
C TYR A 8 -17.93 13.88 15.06
N ASP A 9 -17.30 13.06 15.88
CA ASP A 9 -16.10 13.50 16.60
C ASP A 9 -14.89 13.47 15.65
N VAL A 10 -14.79 12.40 14.84
CA VAL A 10 -13.69 12.17 13.90
C VAL A 10 -14.21 11.75 12.54
N ILE A 11 -13.68 12.33 11.47
CA ILE A 11 -13.84 11.82 10.10
C ILE A 11 -12.47 11.35 9.61
N VAL A 12 -12.42 10.13 9.09
CA VAL A 12 -11.25 9.56 8.43
C VAL A 12 -11.50 9.46 6.94
N VAL A 13 -10.60 10.02 6.13
CA VAL A 13 -10.71 10.05 4.67
C VAL A 13 -9.73 9.05 4.05
N GLY A 14 -10.27 8.02 3.42
CA GLY A 14 -9.53 6.92 2.81
C GLY A 14 -9.49 5.67 3.67
N ALA A 15 -9.98 4.53 3.13
CA ALA A 15 -9.97 3.23 3.81
C ALA A 15 -8.79 2.35 3.35
N GLY A 16 -7.60 2.92 3.21
CA GLY A 16 -6.33 2.18 3.15
C GLY A 16 -5.94 1.67 4.55
N HIS A 17 -4.77 1.02 4.68
CA HIS A 17 -4.32 0.46 5.97
C HIS A 17 -4.31 1.53 7.08
N ALA A 18 -3.78 2.74 6.79
CA ALA A 18 -3.74 3.83 7.75
C ALA A 18 -5.14 4.28 8.19
N GLY A 19 -6.06 4.41 7.23
CA GLY A 19 -7.42 4.84 7.52
C GLY A 19 -8.22 3.81 8.30
N CYS A 20 -8.05 2.53 7.99
CA CYS A 20 -8.69 1.44 8.76
C CYS A 20 -8.23 1.44 10.22
N GLU A 21 -6.92 1.53 10.46
CA GLU A 21 -6.39 1.61 11.83
C GLU A 21 -6.85 2.89 12.55
N ALA A 22 -6.79 4.05 11.89
CA ALA A 22 -7.20 5.33 12.49
C ALA A 22 -8.69 5.33 12.85
N ALA A 23 -9.55 4.79 11.98
CA ALA A 23 -10.99 4.74 12.21
C ALA A 23 -11.35 3.81 13.38
N CYS A 24 -10.79 2.60 13.41
CA CYS A 24 -11.01 1.67 14.53
C CYS A 24 -10.45 2.23 15.84
N ALA A 25 -9.24 2.81 15.82
CA ALA A 25 -8.64 3.40 17.02
C ALA A 25 -9.50 4.54 17.59
N ALA A 26 -9.98 5.46 16.76
CA ALA A 26 -10.84 6.55 17.17
C ALA A 26 -12.15 6.03 17.78
N ALA A 27 -12.79 5.05 17.16
CA ALA A 27 -14.02 4.45 17.64
C ALA A 27 -13.82 3.69 18.97
N HIS A 28 -12.76 2.89 19.09
CA HIS A 28 -12.41 2.17 20.32
C HIS A 28 -12.10 3.12 21.49
N LEU A 29 -11.63 4.32 21.21
CA LEU A 29 -11.45 5.39 22.22
C LEU A 29 -12.75 6.12 22.56
N GLY A 30 -13.89 5.70 22.02
CA GLY A 30 -15.22 6.22 22.31
C GLY A 30 -15.65 7.41 21.43
N SER A 31 -14.95 7.70 20.34
CA SER A 31 -15.35 8.74 19.39
C SER A 31 -16.42 8.22 18.43
N HIS A 32 -17.45 9.02 18.15
CA HIS A 32 -18.35 8.78 17.03
C HIS A 32 -17.59 9.11 15.73
N THR A 33 -17.26 8.09 14.97
CA THR A 33 -16.31 8.15 13.85
C THR A 33 -16.99 7.86 12.52
N LEU A 34 -16.64 8.61 11.46
CA LEU A 34 -17.04 8.33 10.08
C LEU A 34 -15.81 8.01 9.24
N LEU A 35 -15.82 6.87 8.56
CA LEU A 35 -14.82 6.50 7.55
C LEU A 35 -15.40 6.72 6.14
N ILE A 36 -14.77 7.60 5.37
CA ILE A 36 -15.18 7.87 3.98
C ILE A 36 -14.16 7.25 3.01
N THR A 37 -14.64 6.48 2.03
CA THR A 37 -13.78 5.81 1.03
C THR A 37 -14.41 5.86 -0.36
N LEU A 38 -13.56 5.91 -1.38
CA LEU A 38 -13.96 5.89 -2.79
C LEU A 38 -14.73 4.62 -3.18
N ASP A 39 -14.31 3.47 -2.65
CA ASP A 39 -14.92 2.17 -2.96
C ASP A 39 -14.81 1.23 -1.75
N MET A 40 -15.97 0.88 -1.18
CA MET A 40 -16.07 -0.04 -0.05
C MET A 40 -15.61 -1.47 -0.41
N ASN A 41 -15.54 -1.85 -1.69
CA ASN A 41 -15.01 -3.13 -2.11
C ASN A 41 -13.46 -3.16 -2.19
N LYS A 42 -12.82 -2.01 -1.92
CA LYS A 42 -11.36 -1.82 -1.99
C LYS A 42 -10.73 -1.50 -0.64
N ILE A 43 -11.47 -1.68 0.45
CA ILE A 43 -11.01 -1.44 1.82
C ILE A 43 -9.72 -2.23 2.07
N ALA A 44 -8.71 -1.57 2.64
CA ALA A 44 -7.40 -2.12 3.02
C ALA A 44 -6.72 -2.95 1.91
N GLN A 45 -7.01 -2.67 0.63
CA GLN A 45 -6.45 -3.45 -0.47
C GLN A 45 -4.92 -3.35 -0.48
N MET A 46 -4.26 -4.51 -0.53
CA MET A 46 -2.81 -4.62 -0.68
C MET A 46 -2.39 -4.22 -2.10
N SER A 47 -2.06 -2.96 -2.30
CA SER A 47 -1.76 -2.38 -3.63
C SER A 47 -0.40 -2.81 -4.16
N CYS A 48 0.56 -3.07 -3.26
CA CYS A 48 1.90 -3.50 -3.58
C CYS A 48 2.02 -5.01 -3.45
N ASN A 49 2.93 -5.55 -2.63
CA ASN A 49 3.04 -6.97 -2.42
C ASN A 49 1.93 -7.49 -1.49
N PRO A 50 1.46 -8.74 -1.67
CA PRO A 50 0.44 -9.34 -0.83
C PRO A 50 1.04 -9.88 0.47
N ALA A 51 1.76 -9.03 1.22
CA ALA A 51 2.45 -9.41 2.45
C ALA A 51 2.48 -8.27 3.47
N ILE A 52 2.36 -8.63 4.73
CA ILE A 52 2.53 -7.72 5.87
C ILE A 52 3.85 -8.03 6.58
N GLY A 53 4.51 -6.98 7.06
CA GLY A 53 5.75 -7.09 7.81
C GLY A 53 7.01 -7.23 6.95
N GLY A 54 7.97 -7.99 7.46
CA GLY A 54 9.32 -8.07 6.91
C GLY A 54 10.32 -7.20 7.66
N ILE A 55 11.55 -7.08 7.14
CA ILE A 55 12.66 -6.37 7.81
C ILE A 55 12.27 -4.92 8.10
N ALA A 56 12.43 -4.49 9.34
CA ALA A 56 12.09 -3.19 9.91
C ALA A 56 10.58 -2.83 9.83
N LYS A 57 9.73 -3.76 9.42
CA LYS A 57 8.28 -3.55 9.25
C LYS A 57 7.48 -4.41 10.22
N GLY A 58 7.85 -5.68 10.36
CA GLY A 58 7.15 -6.61 11.24
C GLY A 58 7.16 -6.18 12.70
N GLN A 59 8.22 -5.52 13.16
CA GLN A 59 8.30 -4.95 14.49
C GLN A 59 7.24 -3.87 14.71
N ILE A 60 7.08 -2.95 13.74
CA ILE A 60 6.10 -1.86 13.83
C ILE A 60 4.67 -2.42 13.84
N VAL A 61 4.37 -3.45 13.05
CA VAL A 61 3.06 -4.11 13.10
C VAL A 61 2.77 -4.67 14.50
N ARG A 62 3.78 -5.26 15.15
CA ARG A 62 3.66 -5.76 16.53
C ARG A 62 3.52 -4.66 17.57
N GLU A 63 4.19 -3.53 17.38
CA GLU A 63 4.03 -2.36 18.25
C GLU A 63 2.59 -1.84 18.19
N ILE A 64 2.03 -1.76 17.00
CA ILE A 64 0.64 -1.32 16.79
C ILE A 64 -0.36 -2.33 17.37
N ASP A 65 -0.13 -3.62 17.16
CA ASP A 65 -0.93 -4.69 17.77
C ASP A 65 -0.94 -4.58 19.32
N ALA A 66 0.23 -4.31 19.90
CA ALA A 66 0.36 -4.10 21.34
C ALA A 66 -0.41 -2.86 21.86
N LEU A 67 -0.69 -1.87 21.00
CA LEU A 67 -1.50 -0.69 21.28
C LEU A 67 -3.00 -0.92 21.00
N GLY A 68 -3.39 -2.11 20.55
CA GLY A 68 -4.78 -2.45 20.24
C GLY A 68 -5.17 -2.32 18.78
N GLY A 69 -4.17 -2.17 17.86
CA GLY A 69 -4.42 -2.15 16.41
C GLY A 69 -4.82 -3.51 15.86
N LEU A 70 -5.50 -3.52 14.74
CA LEU A 70 -6.14 -4.72 14.17
C LEU A 70 -5.35 -5.36 13.03
N THR A 71 -4.34 -4.68 12.46
CA THR A 71 -3.57 -5.22 11.31
C THR A 71 -2.93 -6.56 11.63
N GLY A 72 -2.41 -6.76 12.84
CA GLY A 72 -1.83 -8.05 13.26
C GLY A 72 -2.86 -9.18 13.21
N ILE A 73 -4.03 -8.95 13.76
CA ILE A 73 -5.16 -9.90 13.80
C ILE A 73 -5.64 -10.23 12.38
N VAL A 74 -5.90 -9.22 11.57
CA VAL A 74 -6.37 -9.39 10.18
C VAL A 74 -5.32 -10.10 9.33
N THR A 75 -4.01 -9.84 9.60
CA THR A 75 -2.91 -10.54 8.96
C THR A 75 -2.94 -12.04 9.29
N ASP A 76 -3.10 -12.39 10.55
CA ASP A 76 -3.16 -13.80 10.98
C ASP A 76 -4.34 -14.53 10.33
N GLN A 77 -5.51 -13.88 10.28
CA GLN A 77 -6.73 -14.43 9.67
C GLN A 77 -6.64 -14.63 8.14
N SER A 78 -5.74 -13.91 7.47
CA SER A 78 -5.57 -13.94 6.01
C SER A 78 -4.23 -14.54 5.55
N SER A 79 -3.39 -14.98 6.49
CA SER A 79 -2.06 -15.53 6.22
C SER A 79 -2.14 -16.80 5.36
N ILE A 80 -1.29 -16.89 4.34
CA ILE A 80 -1.07 -18.08 3.52
C ILE A 80 0.37 -18.58 3.58
N GLN A 81 1.29 -17.81 4.18
CA GLN A 81 2.64 -18.23 4.54
C GLN A 81 3.18 -17.31 5.62
N PHE A 82 3.91 -17.87 6.59
CA PHE A 82 4.58 -17.08 7.61
C PHE A 82 6.07 -17.39 7.65
N ARG A 83 6.88 -16.33 7.83
CA ARG A 83 8.33 -16.43 7.99
C ARG A 83 8.85 -15.43 9.02
N MET A 84 9.75 -15.87 9.86
CA MET A 84 10.55 -15.01 10.73
C MET A 84 11.88 -14.69 10.04
N LEU A 85 12.01 -13.50 9.49
CA LEU A 85 13.24 -13.07 8.82
C LEU A 85 14.32 -12.70 9.84
N ASN A 86 15.59 -12.73 9.44
CA ASN A 86 16.76 -12.38 10.25
C ASN A 86 16.98 -13.26 11.50
N ARG A 87 16.51 -14.50 11.52
CA ARG A 87 16.70 -15.40 12.66
C ARG A 87 18.17 -15.56 13.08
N SER A 88 19.08 -15.60 12.12
CA SER A 88 20.53 -15.72 12.37
C SER A 88 21.17 -14.49 13.02
N LYS A 89 20.45 -13.35 13.06
CA LYS A 89 20.95 -12.08 13.61
C LYS A 89 20.52 -11.82 15.05
N GLY A 90 19.80 -12.77 15.66
CA GLY A 90 19.32 -12.69 17.03
C GLY A 90 17.93 -12.03 17.18
N PRO A 91 17.29 -12.23 18.36
CA PRO A 91 15.89 -11.86 18.60
C PRO A 91 15.53 -10.39 18.34
N ALA A 92 16.44 -9.46 18.64
CA ALA A 92 16.23 -8.04 18.40
C ALA A 92 16.07 -7.68 16.90
N MET A 93 16.56 -8.54 16.01
CA MET A 93 16.49 -8.35 14.56
C MET A 93 15.42 -9.23 13.91
N TRP A 94 14.74 -10.07 14.68
CA TRP A 94 13.68 -10.91 14.16
C TRP A 94 12.55 -10.07 13.58
N SER A 95 12.19 -10.38 12.35
CA SER A 95 11.22 -9.58 11.60
C SER A 95 10.15 -10.50 11.03
N PRO A 96 8.97 -10.58 11.66
CA PRO A 96 7.89 -11.40 11.17
C PRO A 96 7.40 -10.88 9.81
N ARG A 97 7.12 -11.82 8.90
CA ARG A 97 6.53 -11.53 7.58
C ARG A 97 5.47 -12.59 7.28
N SER A 98 4.28 -12.14 6.99
CA SER A 98 3.19 -12.98 6.52
C SER A 98 2.85 -12.66 5.08
N GLN A 99 2.85 -13.67 4.22
CA GLN A 99 2.20 -13.63 2.93
C GLN A 99 0.71 -13.81 3.16
N CYS A 100 -0.12 -12.95 2.58
CA CYS A 100 -1.56 -12.95 2.81
C CYS A 100 -2.36 -13.26 1.54
N ASP A 101 -3.51 -13.86 1.72
CA ASP A 101 -4.56 -13.81 0.70
C ASP A 101 -5.12 -12.38 0.67
N ARG A 102 -4.88 -11.69 -0.44
CA ARG A 102 -5.24 -10.27 -0.61
C ARG A 102 -6.74 -10.02 -0.49
N MET A 103 -7.54 -10.95 -1.00
CA MET A 103 -8.99 -10.83 -0.97
C MET A 103 -9.53 -11.07 0.44
N LYS A 104 -9.03 -12.10 1.13
CA LYS A 104 -9.37 -12.38 2.53
C LYS A 104 -8.95 -11.23 3.44
N PHE A 105 -7.77 -10.64 3.23
CA PHE A 105 -7.28 -9.51 4.00
C PHE A 105 -8.22 -8.30 3.90
N SER A 106 -8.64 -7.94 2.69
CA SER A 106 -9.60 -6.87 2.46
C SER A 106 -10.97 -7.18 3.07
N ALA A 107 -11.49 -8.41 2.89
CA ALA A 107 -12.76 -8.83 3.44
C ALA A 107 -12.76 -8.83 4.98
N ASN A 108 -11.67 -9.31 5.60
CA ASN A 108 -11.54 -9.33 7.06
C ASN A 108 -11.43 -7.90 7.64
N TRP A 109 -10.70 -6.99 6.97
CA TRP A 109 -10.69 -5.58 7.36
C TRP A 109 -12.09 -4.95 7.27
N ARG A 110 -12.81 -5.20 6.18
CA ARG A 110 -14.18 -4.72 6.03
C ARG A 110 -15.06 -5.25 7.15
N TYR A 111 -14.96 -6.54 7.49
CA TYR A 111 -15.68 -7.13 8.61
C TYR A 111 -15.37 -6.41 9.94
N GLN A 112 -14.10 -6.14 10.24
CA GLN A 112 -13.71 -5.42 11.45
C GLN A 112 -14.34 -4.02 11.51
N LEU A 113 -14.28 -3.28 10.41
CA LEU A 113 -14.86 -1.93 10.35
C LEU A 113 -16.39 -1.94 10.53
N GLU A 114 -17.08 -2.85 9.86
CA GLU A 114 -18.55 -2.99 9.95
C GLU A 114 -19.04 -3.43 11.34
N HIS A 115 -18.17 -4.04 12.15
CA HIS A 115 -18.49 -4.55 13.48
C HIS A 115 -17.81 -3.75 14.61
N THR A 116 -17.27 -2.58 14.31
CA THR A 116 -16.71 -1.66 15.30
C THR A 116 -17.80 -0.69 15.76
N ASP A 117 -18.15 -0.75 17.03
CA ASP A 117 -19.14 0.15 17.63
C ASP A 117 -18.70 1.62 17.52
N GLY A 118 -19.64 2.50 17.16
CA GLY A 118 -19.38 3.94 17.03
C GLY A 118 -18.66 4.32 15.72
N LEU A 119 -18.51 3.38 14.77
CA LEU A 119 -17.92 3.62 13.46
C LEU A 119 -18.97 3.51 12.35
N ASP A 120 -19.22 4.62 11.67
CA ASP A 120 -20.03 4.68 10.44
C ASP A 120 -19.13 4.69 9.20
N MET A 121 -19.68 4.24 8.07
CA MET A 121 -18.97 4.26 6.78
C MET A 121 -19.78 4.93 5.69
N TRP A 122 -19.09 5.66 4.80
CA TRP A 122 -19.69 6.31 3.64
C TRP A 122 -18.83 6.12 2.39
N GLN A 123 -19.47 5.80 1.26
CA GLN A 123 -18.77 5.65 -0.01
C GLN A 123 -18.93 6.90 -0.86
N ASP A 124 -17.85 7.70 -0.96
CA ASP A 124 -17.75 8.88 -1.84
C ASP A 124 -16.29 9.37 -1.91
N ASP A 125 -16.01 10.33 -2.80
CA ASP A 125 -14.74 11.07 -2.80
C ASP A 125 -14.87 12.35 -1.97
N VAL A 126 -13.91 12.59 -1.09
CA VAL A 126 -13.79 13.85 -0.35
C VAL A 126 -12.99 14.83 -1.19
N VAL A 127 -13.65 15.90 -1.64
CA VAL A 127 -13.07 16.90 -2.55
C VAL A 127 -12.72 18.22 -1.87
N GLU A 128 -13.25 18.47 -0.67
CA GLU A 128 -13.08 19.76 0.04
C GLU A 128 -13.11 19.55 1.56
N LEU A 129 -12.27 20.30 2.29
CA LEU A 129 -12.34 20.43 3.75
C LEU A 129 -13.20 21.65 4.11
N VAL A 130 -14.06 21.52 5.12
CA VAL A 130 -14.76 22.66 5.72
C VAL A 130 -13.83 23.29 6.75
N VAL A 131 -13.19 24.42 6.38
CA VAL A 131 -12.20 25.12 7.24
C VAL A 131 -12.68 26.54 7.48
N LYS A 132 -12.61 26.97 8.74
CA LYS A 132 -12.85 28.35 9.15
C LYS A 132 -11.86 28.73 10.24
N ASP A 133 -11.33 29.96 10.20
CA ASP A 133 -10.42 30.50 11.22
C ASP A 133 -9.26 29.56 11.59
N ARG A 134 -8.66 28.91 10.59
CA ARG A 134 -7.61 27.89 10.73
C ARG A 134 -7.98 26.68 11.59
N GLN A 135 -9.24 26.30 11.59
CA GLN A 135 -9.77 25.11 12.21
C GLN A 135 -10.63 24.33 11.21
N VAL A 136 -10.51 22.98 11.21
CA VAL A 136 -11.38 22.11 10.44
C VAL A 136 -12.70 21.86 11.16
N TYR A 137 -13.81 21.83 10.41
CA TYR A 137 -15.16 21.56 10.92
C TYR A 137 -15.85 20.40 10.20
N GLY A 138 -15.19 19.79 9.21
CA GLY A 138 -15.74 18.68 8.47
C GLY A 138 -15.18 18.57 7.07
N VAL A 139 -15.90 17.85 6.23
CA VAL A 139 -15.55 17.59 4.83
C VAL A 139 -16.75 17.70 3.93
N LYS A 140 -16.50 17.97 2.63
CA LYS A 140 -17.50 17.92 1.58
C LYS A 140 -17.10 16.91 0.53
N THR A 141 -18.06 16.09 0.12
CA THR A 141 -17.87 15.03 -0.86
C THR A 141 -18.20 15.47 -2.27
N ALA A 142 -17.82 14.67 -3.27
CA ALA A 142 -18.10 14.91 -4.69
C ALA A 142 -19.61 14.93 -4.98
N LEU A 143 -20.42 14.17 -4.24
CA LEU A 143 -21.88 14.23 -4.31
C LEU A 143 -22.48 15.50 -3.68
N GLY A 144 -21.63 16.38 -3.12
CA GLY A 144 -22.06 17.63 -2.48
C GLY A 144 -22.54 17.45 -1.03
N VAL A 145 -22.38 16.27 -0.44
CA VAL A 145 -22.73 16.02 0.96
C VAL A 145 -21.69 16.65 1.87
N VAL A 146 -22.14 17.36 2.90
CA VAL A 146 -21.28 17.95 3.93
C VAL A 146 -21.45 17.16 5.23
N PHE A 147 -20.34 16.63 5.74
CA PHE A 147 -20.27 16.00 7.03
C PHE A 147 -19.50 16.89 8.00
N ASN A 148 -20.08 17.16 9.15
CA ASN A 148 -19.45 17.93 10.20
C ASN A 148 -18.63 17.02 11.13
N ALA A 149 -17.46 17.50 11.57
CA ALA A 149 -16.64 16.81 12.55
C ALA A 149 -15.75 17.77 13.33
N LYS A 150 -15.37 17.36 14.54
CA LYS A 150 -14.40 18.09 15.38
C LYS A 150 -12.97 17.90 14.86
N ARG A 151 -12.67 16.76 14.24
CA ARG A 151 -11.34 16.37 13.73
C ARG A 151 -11.49 15.65 12.39
N VAL A 152 -10.49 15.84 11.52
CA VAL A 152 -10.40 15.15 10.22
C VAL A 152 -9.02 14.55 10.07
N ILE A 153 -8.94 13.28 9.67
CA ILE A 153 -7.70 12.55 9.41
C ILE A 153 -7.66 12.22 7.91
N LEU A 154 -6.67 12.75 7.19
CA LEU A 154 -6.46 12.44 5.77
C LEU A 154 -5.48 11.27 5.63
N THR A 155 -5.91 10.24 4.90
CA THR A 155 -5.13 9.01 4.64
C THR A 155 -5.17 8.60 3.17
N ASN A 156 -5.07 9.56 2.25
CA ASN A 156 -5.38 9.42 0.81
C ASN A 156 -4.43 8.51 0.02
N GLY A 157 -3.37 7.98 0.63
CA GLY A 157 -2.47 7.01 -0.04
C GLY A 157 -1.81 7.60 -1.29
N THR A 158 -2.02 6.95 -2.44
CA THR A 158 -1.47 7.34 -3.75
C THR A 158 -2.52 8.03 -4.63
N PHE A 159 -3.65 8.48 -4.05
CA PHE A 159 -4.81 8.94 -4.83
C PHE A 159 -4.81 10.44 -5.14
N LEU A 160 -4.18 11.30 -4.30
CA LEU A 160 -4.15 12.75 -4.53
C LEU A 160 -3.39 13.07 -5.82
N ASN A 161 -4.12 13.53 -6.83
CA ASN A 161 -3.63 13.79 -8.18
C ASN A 161 -2.78 12.63 -8.73
N GLY A 162 -3.22 11.40 -8.47
CA GLY A 162 -2.53 10.18 -8.87
C GLY A 162 -2.39 10.09 -10.38
N LEU A 163 -1.16 9.82 -10.87
CA LEU A 163 -0.84 9.69 -12.28
C LEU A 163 0.04 8.44 -12.50
N MET A 164 -0.47 7.50 -13.27
CA MET A 164 0.21 6.25 -13.59
C MET A 164 0.95 6.33 -14.92
N HIS A 165 2.08 5.61 -15.02
CA HIS A 165 2.95 5.60 -16.19
C HIS A 165 3.33 4.18 -16.57
N ILE A 166 3.16 3.83 -17.87
CA ILE A 166 3.62 2.58 -18.49
C ILE A 166 4.26 2.95 -19.85
N GLY A 167 5.58 2.92 -19.92
CA GLY A 167 6.29 3.42 -21.10
C GLY A 167 5.90 4.87 -21.40
N ARG A 168 5.45 5.12 -22.61
CA ARG A 168 5.02 6.45 -23.09
C ARG A 168 3.59 6.81 -22.72
N VAL A 169 2.84 5.91 -22.10
CA VAL A 169 1.43 6.14 -21.76
C VAL A 169 1.33 6.59 -20.31
N SER A 170 0.61 7.70 -20.11
CA SER A 170 0.26 8.20 -18.77
C SER A 170 -1.25 8.37 -18.66
N PHE A 171 -1.82 8.03 -17.52
CA PHE A 171 -3.25 8.15 -17.25
C PHE A 171 -3.52 8.38 -15.76
N GLU A 172 -4.56 9.13 -15.47
CA GLU A 172 -4.95 9.45 -14.10
C GLU A 172 -5.47 8.23 -13.36
N GLY A 173 -5.18 8.15 -12.06
CA GLY A 173 -5.67 7.11 -11.17
C GLY A 173 -4.80 6.96 -9.93
N GLY A 174 -5.40 6.56 -8.83
CA GLY A 174 -4.68 6.22 -7.60
C GLY A 174 -4.09 4.81 -7.61
N ARG A 175 -4.73 3.90 -8.33
CA ARG A 175 -4.31 2.54 -8.69
C ARG A 175 -4.89 2.19 -10.05
N ILE A 176 -4.38 1.10 -10.67
CA ILE A 176 -4.92 0.65 -11.95
C ILE A 176 -6.44 0.37 -11.82
N SER A 177 -7.22 0.95 -12.71
CA SER A 177 -8.70 0.90 -12.72
C SER A 177 -9.39 1.58 -11.54
N GLU A 178 -8.72 2.47 -10.83
CA GLU A 178 -9.30 3.28 -9.76
C GLU A 178 -9.01 4.77 -10.00
N PRO A 179 -10.00 5.66 -9.88
CA PRO A 179 -9.84 7.07 -10.18
C PRO A 179 -8.83 7.76 -9.26
N ALA A 180 -8.26 8.86 -9.70
CA ALA A 180 -7.55 9.79 -8.82
C ALA A 180 -8.54 10.65 -8.04
N SER A 181 -8.12 11.16 -6.87
CA SER A 181 -8.87 12.14 -6.08
C SER A 181 -8.31 13.54 -6.34
N HIS A 182 -9.19 14.48 -6.59
CA HIS A 182 -8.85 15.85 -6.93
C HIS A 182 -9.48 16.86 -5.95
N GLY A 183 -8.98 18.10 -5.96
CA GLY A 183 -9.51 19.20 -5.16
C GLY A 183 -8.76 19.45 -3.86
N LEU A 184 -8.57 18.41 -3.03
CA LEU A 184 -7.94 18.56 -1.70
C LEU A 184 -6.53 19.15 -1.77
N THR A 185 -5.66 18.73 -2.69
CA THR A 185 -4.31 19.29 -2.81
C THR A 185 -4.35 20.78 -3.12
N ALA A 186 -5.18 21.20 -4.08
CA ALA A 186 -5.30 22.61 -4.42
C ALA A 186 -5.81 23.45 -3.24
N GLN A 187 -6.78 22.95 -2.51
CA GLN A 187 -7.29 23.62 -1.31
C GLN A 187 -6.20 23.70 -0.22
N LEU A 188 -5.50 22.61 0.08
CA LEU A 188 -4.44 22.58 1.09
C LEU A 188 -3.33 23.58 0.73
N CYS A 189 -2.91 23.65 -0.55
CA CYS A 189 -1.95 24.64 -1.02
C CYS A 189 -2.47 26.09 -0.81
N SER A 190 -3.74 26.35 -1.06
CA SER A 190 -4.35 27.66 -0.82
C SER A 190 -4.41 28.05 0.66
N LEU A 191 -4.45 27.06 1.55
CA LEU A 191 -4.37 27.23 3.01
C LEU A 191 -2.94 27.39 3.52
N GLY A 192 -1.92 27.29 2.64
CA GLY A 192 -0.52 27.53 2.93
C GLY A 192 0.33 26.28 3.12
N PHE A 193 -0.19 25.10 2.84
CA PHE A 193 0.61 23.88 2.89
C PHE A 193 1.58 23.79 1.71
N GLU A 194 2.80 23.37 2.00
CA GLU A 194 3.76 22.95 1.00
C GLU A 194 3.43 21.53 0.55
N THR A 195 3.49 21.29 -0.74
CA THR A 195 3.29 19.96 -1.34
C THR A 195 4.46 19.57 -2.22
N GLY A 196 4.68 18.29 -2.37
CA GLY A 196 5.62 17.71 -3.33
C GLY A 196 4.99 16.52 -4.02
N ARG A 197 5.71 15.94 -4.99
CA ARG A 197 5.28 14.69 -5.63
C ARG A 197 6.23 13.56 -5.27
N MET A 198 5.65 12.42 -4.93
CA MET A 198 6.36 11.16 -4.75
C MET A 198 6.02 10.16 -5.84
N LYS A 199 6.98 9.28 -6.11
CA LYS A 199 6.82 8.18 -7.08
C LYS A 199 6.97 6.86 -6.36
N THR A 200 6.10 5.91 -6.63
CA THR A 200 6.29 4.49 -6.32
C THR A 200 5.99 3.65 -7.54
N GLY A 201 6.05 2.32 -7.41
CA GLY A 201 5.76 1.43 -8.52
C GLY A 201 5.32 0.06 -8.07
N THR A 202 4.74 -0.69 -8.97
CA THR A 202 4.32 -2.06 -8.76
C THR A 202 4.81 -2.94 -9.92
N PRO A 203 5.17 -4.21 -9.70
CA PRO A 203 5.53 -5.13 -10.77
C PRO A 203 4.31 -5.69 -11.48
N VAL A 204 4.59 -6.45 -12.53
CA VAL A 204 3.61 -7.25 -13.26
C VAL A 204 2.85 -8.20 -12.36
N ARG A 205 1.64 -8.54 -12.76
CA ARG A 205 0.89 -9.67 -12.21
C ARG A 205 0.87 -10.80 -13.22
N ILE A 206 1.26 -11.98 -12.77
CA ILE A 206 1.55 -13.15 -13.62
C ILE A 206 0.45 -14.19 -13.43
N ASP A 207 0.03 -14.81 -14.54
CA ASP A 207 -0.78 -16.02 -14.53
C ASP A 207 0.11 -17.24 -14.25
N GLY A 208 0.03 -17.78 -13.03
CA GLY A 208 0.83 -18.93 -12.59
C GLY A 208 0.63 -20.18 -13.44
N LYS A 209 -0.50 -20.30 -14.17
CA LYS A 209 -0.71 -21.41 -15.11
C LYS A 209 0.27 -21.41 -16.30
N SER A 210 0.99 -20.30 -16.50
CA SER A 210 1.96 -20.12 -17.56
C SER A 210 3.41 -20.26 -17.12
N ILE A 211 3.65 -20.62 -15.87
CA ILE A 211 4.97 -20.75 -15.26
C ILE A 211 5.36 -22.23 -15.13
N ASP A 212 6.58 -22.53 -15.48
CA ASP A 212 7.21 -23.84 -15.20
C ASP A 212 7.90 -23.80 -13.82
N PHE A 213 7.11 -24.11 -12.79
CA PHE A 213 7.59 -24.09 -11.41
C PHE A 213 8.72 -25.11 -11.14
N SER A 214 8.89 -26.14 -11.98
CA SER A 214 9.96 -27.13 -11.81
C SER A 214 11.36 -26.55 -12.01
N LYS A 215 11.45 -25.40 -12.68
CA LYS A 215 12.68 -24.65 -12.92
C LYS A 215 12.98 -23.60 -11.85
N LEU A 216 12.06 -23.39 -10.91
CA LEU A 216 12.19 -22.38 -9.87
C LEU A 216 12.56 -22.99 -8.52
N THR A 217 13.21 -22.22 -7.68
CA THR A 217 13.50 -22.66 -6.30
C THR A 217 12.32 -22.33 -5.40
N GLU A 218 11.70 -23.38 -4.83
CA GLU A 218 10.62 -23.20 -3.87
C GLU A 218 11.12 -22.61 -2.56
N GLN A 219 10.36 -21.66 -2.02
CA GLN A 219 10.58 -21.05 -0.72
C GLN A 219 9.36 -21.26 0.17
N GLY A 220 9.38 -22.28 1.01
CA GLY A 220 8.35 -22.58 2.01
C GLY A 220 8.32 -21.57 3.15
N GLY A 221 7.25 -21.65 3.94
CA GLY A 221 7.14 -20.95 5.22
C GLY A 221 7.91 -21.65 6.35
N ASP A 222 7.93 -21.03 7.53
CA ASP A 222 8.54 -21.61 8.71
C ASP A 222 7.64 -22.71 9.30
N ASN A 223 8.24 -23.78 9.81
CA ASN A 223 7.51 -24.88 10.44
C ASN A 223 7.04 -24.55 11.86
N ASP A 224 7.78 -23.69 12.57
CA ASP A 224 7.41 -23.11 13.84
C ASP A 224 6.64 -21.84 13.60
N PHE A 225 5.33 -21.94 13.45
CA PHE A 225 4.47 -20.80 13.15
C PHE A 225 4.41 -19.84 14.34
N HIS A 226 4.55 -18.55 14.01
CA HIS A 226 4.34 -17.46 14.95
C HIS A 226 3.29 -16.52 14.38
N CYS A 227 2.25 -16.20 15.16
CA CYS A 227 1.28 -15.19 14.81
C CYS A 227 1.89 -13.79 14.86
N PHE A 228 1.31 -12.86 14.10
CA PHE A 228 1.61 -11.44 14.23
C PHE A 228 1.07 -10.87 15.53
N SER A 229 -0.22 -11.14 15.79
CA SER A 229 -0.92 -10.59 16.96
C SER A 229 -0.53 -11.29 18.24
N TYR A 230 -0.30 -10.51 19.28
CA TYR A 230 -0.15 -10.98 20.65
C TYR A 230 -1.46 -11.47 21.26
N LEU A 231 -2.61 -11.05 20.72
CA LEU A 231 -3.94 -11.40 21.23
C LEU A 231 -4.43 -12.76 20.74
N HIS A 232 -3.77 -13.34 19.73
CA HIS A 232 -4.16 -14.60 19.09
C HIS A 232 -3.26 -15.77 19.47
N TYR A 233 -2.80 -15.86 20.73
CA TYR A 233 -1.97 -16.97 21.22
C TYR A 233 -2.61 -18.36 21.02
N ASP A 234 -3.95 -18.44 21.01
CA ASP A 234 -4.70 -19.69 20.76
C ASP A 234 -5.02 -19.93 19.28
N TYR A 235 -4.64 -19.04 18.39
CA TYR A 235 -4.77 -19.24 16.94
C TYR A 235 -3.77 -20.32 16.51
N ARG A 236 -4.13 -21.55 16.84
CA ARG A 236 -3.36 -22.72 16.43
C ARG A 236 -3.52 -22.92 14.95
N ASN A 237 -2.41 -22.86 14.31
CA ASN A 237 -2.30 -22.84 12.89
C ASN A 237 -2.80 -24.14 12.24
N THR A 238 -3.90 -24.06 11.56
CA THR A 238 -4.34 -25.03 10.54
C THR A 238 -3.88 -24.60 9.14
N LEU A 239 -2.98 -23.63 9.04
CA LEU A 239 -2.57 -23.02 7.79
C LEU A 239 -1.79 -24.02 6.93
N ILE A 240 -2.35 -24.40 5.80
CA ILE A 240 -1.60 -25.04 4.72
C ILE A 240 -0.83 -23.92 4.01
N GLN A 241 0.46 -23.86 4.29
CA GLN A 241 1.30 -22.79 3.76
C GLN A 241 1.49 -22.92 2.25
N ARG A 242 1.25 -21.83 1.55
CA ARG A 242 1.50 -21.73 0.11
C ARG A 242 2.91 -21.17 -0.13
N PRO A 243 3.79 -21.86 -0.88
CA PRO A 243 5.16 -21.40 -1.08
C PRO A 243 5.20 -20.18 -2.00
N CYS A 244 6.25 -19.37 -1.81
CA CYS A 244 6.78 -18.46 -2.81
C CYS A 244 7.85 -19.17 -3.63
N TYR A 245 8.24 -18.59 -4.78
CA TYR A 245 9.29 -19.16 -5.62
C TYR A 245 10.35 -18.10 -5.93
N MET A 246 11.60 -18.51 -5.94
CA MET A 246 12.71 -17.65 -6.34
C MET A 246 13.01 -17.85 -7.82
N ALA A 247 13.18 -16.72 -8.51
CA ALA A 247 13.65 -16.64 -9.88
C ALA A 247 14.78 -15.62 -9.97
N TYR A 248 15.45 -15.57 -11.09
CA TYR A 248 16.61 -14.70 -11.30
C TYR A 248 16.55 -14.07 -12.68
N THR A 249 16.90 -12.80 -12.77
CA THR A 249 17.23 -12.21 -14.07
C THR A 249 18.57 -12.71 -14.55
N ASN A 250 18.86 -12.54 -15.84
CA ASN A 250 20.13 -12.84 -16.46
C ASN A 250 20.51 -11.71 -17.43
N GLU A 251 21.68 -11.81 -18.08
CA GLU A 251 22.18 -10.80 -19.01
C GLU A 251 21.24 -10.57 -20.20
N ALA A 252 20.60 -11.63 -20.73
CA ALA A 252 19.64 -11.51 -21.83
C ALA A 252 18.40 -10.71 -21.41
N VAL A 253 17.88 -10.94 -20.19
CA VAL A 253 16.81 -10.14 -19.59
C VAL A 253 17.25 -8.68 -19.48
N HIS A 254 18.46 -8.43 -18.95
CA HIS A 254 18.98 -7.07 -18.76
C HIS A 254 19.13 -6.35 -20.11
N HIS A 255 19.62 -7.05 -21.14
CA HIS A 255 19.73 -6.49 -22.49
C HIS A 255 18.36 -6.11 -23.05
N ALA A 256 17.39 -7.01 -22.97
CA ALA A 256 16.02 -6.76 -23.45
C ALA A 256 15.36 -5.57 -22.76
N LEU A 257 15.48 -5.47 -21.42
CA LEU A 257 14.89 -4.35 -20.68
C LEU A 257 15.55 -3.01 -21.00
N ARG A 258 16.87 -2.98 -21.22
CA ARG A 258 17.59 -1.75 -21.62
C ARG A 258 17.14 -1.18 -22.95
N GLN A 259 16.59 -1.99 -23.86
CA GLN A 259 16.04 -1.48 -25.14
C GLN A 259 14.85 -0.53 -24.91
N GLY A 260 14.14 -0.66 -23.79
CA GLY A 260 13.02 0.21 -23.44
C GLY A 260 13.39 1.45 -22.62
N PHE A 261 14.66 1.69 -22.31
CA PHE A 261 15.06 2.80 -21.41
C PHE A 261 14.74 4.18 -21.98
N THR A 262 14.81 4.35 -23.31
CA THR A 262 14.43 5.60 -23.98
C THR A 262 12.95 5.93 -23.84
N ASP A 263 12.11 4.91 -23.61
CA ASP A 263 10.67 5.02 -23.43
C ASP A 263 10.26 4.93 -21.95
N SER A 264 11.23 4.78 -21.05
CA SER A 264 10.98 4.76 -19.62
C SER A 264 10.70 6.17 -19.10
N PRO A 265 9.57 6.41 -18.44
CA PRO A 265 9.26 7.71 -17.84
C PRO A 265 10.26 8.13 -16.75
N LEU A 266 11.01 7.17 -16.20
CA LEU A 266 12.08 7.43 -15.22
C LEU A 266 13.34 8.03 -15.87
N PHE A 267 13.61 7.72 -17.15
CA PHE A 267 14.84 8.13 -17.83
C PHE A 267 14.61 9.19 -18.91
N ASN A 268 13.38 9.32 -19.43
CA ASN A 268 13.06 10.33 -20.45
C ASN A 268 12.67 11.70 -19.85
N GLY A 269 12.73 11.86 -18.52
CA GLY A 269 12.43 13.11 -17.83
C GLY A 269 10.94 13.35 -17.52
N THR A 270 10.04 12.41 -17.86
CA THR A 270 8.61 12.52 -17.54
C THR A 270 8.38 12.50 -16.03
N ILE A 271 8.99 11.54 -15.31
CA ILE A 271 8.95 11.44 -13.85
C ILE A 271 10.14 12.22 -13.29
N GLN A 272 9.85 13.29 -12.55
CA GLN A 272 10.85 14.09 -11.83
C GLN A 272 10.73 13.94 -10.30
N SER A 273 9.71 13.24 -9.85
CA SER A 273 9.43 13.03 -8.42
C SER A 273 10.42 12.07 -7.77
N VAL A 274 10.58 12.22 -6.44
CA VAL A 274 11.49 11.37 -5.66
C VAL A 274 10.88 9.99 -5.46
N GLY A 275 11.65 8.96 -5.79
CA GLY A 275 11.27 7.56 -5.55
C GLY A 275 11.68 7.07 -4.14
N PRO A 276 11.02 6.03 -3.60
CA PRO A 276 11.37 5.44 -2.31
C PRO A 276 12.74 4.76 -2.36
N ARG A 277 13.54 4.97 -1.32
CA ARG A 277 14.92 4.45 -1.25
C ARG A 277 15.01 2.92 -1.30
N TYR A 278 14.03 2.21 -0.75
CA TYR A 278 14.09 0.76 -0.55
C TYR A 278 13.22 -0.06 -1.50
N CYS A 279 12.64 0.55 -2.53
CA CYS A 279 11.85 -0.15 -3.55
C CYS A 279 12.24 0.33 -4.95
N PRO A 280 13.50 0.10 -5.40
CA PRO A 280 13.93 0.48 -6.72
C PRO A 280 13.20 -0.35 -7.78
N SER A 281 12.85 0.27 -8.90
CA SER A 281 12.38 -0.45 -10.08
C SER A 281 13.52 -1.31 -10.68
N ILE A 282 13.15 -2.26 -11.54
CA ILE A 282 14.17 -3.08 -12.20
C ILE A 282 15.08 -2.22 -13.07
N GLU A 283 14.55 -1.18 -13.74
CA GLU A 283 15.33 -0.23 -14.52
C GLU A 283 16.37 0.51 -13.67
N THR A 284 15.97 0.93 -12.48
CA THR A 284 16.87 1.59 -11.51
C THR A 284 17.97 0.63 -11.06
N LYS A 285 17.62 -0.66 -10.79
CA LYS A 285 18.62 -1.67 -10.43
C LYS A 285 19.63 -1.88 -11.55
N LEU A 286 19.16 -2.01 -12.81
CA LEU A 286 20.01 -2.22 -13.98
C LEU A 286 20.92 -1.03 -14.28
N ASN A 287 20.54 0.17 -13.89
CA ASN A 287 21.35 1.37 -14.02
C ASN A 287 22.35 1.51 -12.87
N THR A 288 21.86 1.37 -11.62
CA THR A 288 22.68 1.58 -10.42
C THR A 288 23.68 0.45 -10.17
N PHE A 289 23.31 -0.78 -10.51
CA PHE A 289 24.13 -1.99 -10.33
C PHE A 289 24.41 -2.64 -11.69
N ALA A 290 24.96 -1.85 -12.60
CA ALA A 290 25.19 -2.28 -13.99
C ALA A 290 26.20 -3.42 -14.11
N ASP A 291 27.05 -3.62 -13.13
CA ASP A 291 28.04 -4.69 -13.00
C ASP A 291 27.42 -6.05 -12.59
N LYS A 292 26.18 -6.06 -12.11
CA LYS A 292 25.50 -7.30 -11.73
C LYS A 292 24.91 -8.00 -12.95
N THR A 293 25.22 -9.27 -13.09
CA THR A 293 24.68 -10.13 -14.16
C THR A 293 23.31 -10.73 -13.83
N SER A 294 22.87 -10.62 -12.56
CA SER A 294 21.62 -11.22 -12.07
C SER A 294 21.03 -10.43 -10.90
N HIS A 295 19.70 -10.40 -10.83
CA HIS A 295 18.93 -9.89 -9.69
C HIS A 295 17.93 -10.93 -9.23
N HIS A 296 17.77 -11.06 -7.91
CA HIS A 296 16.76 -11.92 -7.29
C HIS A 296 15.34 -11.39 -7.53
N LEU A 297 14.44 -12.30 -7.86
CA LEU A 297 13.02 -12.09 -7.99
C LEU A 297 12.28 -13.10 -7.10
N PHE A 298 11.13 -12.68 -6.56
CA PHE A 298 10.26 -13.58 -5.80
C PHE A 298 8.89 -13.60 -6.45
N LEU A 299 8.44 -14.77 -6.85
CA LEU A 299 7.10 -15.02 -7.35
C LEU A 299 6.22 -15.35 -6.15
N GLU A 300 5.40 -14.40 -5.75
CA GLU A 300 4.60 -14.42 -4.53
C GLU A 300 3.11 -14.64 -4.86
N PRO A 301 2.43 -15.70 -4.33
CA PRO A 301 1.01 -15.90 -4.61
C PRO A 301 0.17 -14.76 -4.00
N GLU A 302 -0.81 -14.26 -4.78
CA GLU A 302 -1.71 -13.18 -4.35
C GLU A 302 -2.89 -13.68 -3.49
N GLY A 303 -3.01 -14.98 -3.26
CA GLY A 303 -4.05 -15.58 -2.44
C GLY A 303 -3.96 -17.09 -2.37
N GLU A 304 -4.86 -17.69 -1.62
CA GLU A 304 -4.86 -19.13 -1.36
C GLU A 304 -5.21 -19.96 -2.61
N THR A 305 -6.21 -19.52 -3.36
CA THR A 305 -6.77 -20.29 -4.50
C THR A 305 -6.55 -19.65 -5.86
N THR A 306 -6.12 -18.37 -5.90
CA THR A 306 -5.88 -17.65 -7.16
C THR A 306 -4.67 -18.18 -7.89
N THR A 307 -4.66 -18.06 -9.22
CA THR A 307 -3.49 -18.28 -10.07
C THR A 307 -2.67 -17.03 -10.29
N GLU A 308 -3.07 -15.89 -9.68
CA GLU A 308 -2.36 -14.63 -9.78
C GLU A 308 -1.14 -14.61 -8.86
N PHE A 309 -0.01 -14.23 -9.42
CA PHE A 309 1.25 -14.03 -8.68
C PHE A 309 1.80 -12.63 -8.86
N TYR A 310 2.37 -12.10 -7.80
CA TYR A 310 3.13 -10.86 -7.75
C TYR A 310 4.61 -11.15 -7.96
N LEU A 311 5.28 -10.47 -8.88
CA LEU A 311 6.70 -10.65 -9.13
C LEU A 311 7.53 -9.60 -8.37
N ASN A 312 7.80 -9.86 -7.10
CA ASN A 312 8.60 -8.97 -6.26
C ASN A 312 10.03 -8.84 -6.81
N GLY A 313 10.52 -7.61 -6.87
CA GLY A 313 11.84 -7.28 -7.42
C GLY A 313 11.82 -6.86 -8.89
N PHE A 314 10.68 -7.01 -9.60
CA PHE A 314 10.49 -6.62 -11.00
C PHE A 314 9.49 -5.45 -11.16
N SER A 315 9.45 -4.52 -10.19
CA SER A 315 8.69 -3.28 -10.38
C SER A 315 9.24 -2.51 -11.57
N SER A 316 8.38 -2.09 -12.49
CA SER A 316 8.80 -1.49 -13.76
C SER A 316 7.77 -0.48 -14.25
N SER A 317 8.28 0.55 -14.93
CA SER A 317 7.47 1.49 -15.71
C SER A 317 7.80 1.44 -17.22
N LEU A 318 8.59 0.47 -17.65
CA LEU A 318 8.89 0.23 -19.06
C LEU A 318 7.62 -0.04 -19.88
N PRO A 319 7.64 0.11 -21.20
CA PRO A 319 6.57 -0.35 -22.07
C PRO A 319 6.19 -1.81 -21.79
N TRP A 320 4.90 -2.13 -21.84
CA TRP A 320 4.39 -3.46 -21.46
C TRP A 320 4.98 -4.61 -22.27
N ASP A 321 5.26 -4.38 -23.56
CA ASP A 321 5.88 -5.32 -24.49
C ASP A 321 7.35 -5.59 -24.14
N VAL A 322 8.08 -4.57 -23.71
CA VAL A 322 9.46 -4.69 -23.20
C VAL A 322 9.46 -5.49 -21.90
N GLN A 323 8.51 -5.21 -20.99
CA GLN A 323 8.34 -5.99 -19.75
C GLN A 323 8.10 -7.47 -20.08
N LEU A 324 7.18 -7.77 -21.00
CA LEU A 324 6.84 -9.14 -21.39
C LEU A 324 8.02 -9.85 -22.09
N THR A 325 8.74 -9.14 -22.96
CA THR A 325 9.93 -9.67 -23.63
C THR A 325 11.01 -10.04 -22.61
N GLY A 326 11.30 -9.15 -21.66
CA GLY A 326 12.25 -9.44 -20.59
C GLY A 326 11.83 -10.61 -19.71
N LEU A 327 10.56 -10.71 -19.37
CA LEU A 327 10.03 -11.81 -18.57
C LEU A 327 10.21 -13.18 -19.24
N ARG A 328 9.97 -13.28 -20.54
CA ARG A 328 10.10 -14.53 -21.30
C ARG A 328 11.53 -15.06 -21.43
N LEU A 329 12.52 -14.26 -21.07
CA LEU A 329 13.93 -14.64 -21.01
C LEU A 329 14.38 -15.13 -19.61
N ILE A 330 13.48 -15.13 -18.63
CA ILE A 330 13.70 -15.70 -17.30
C ILE A 330 13.42 -17.20 -17.37
N GLU A 331 14.28 -18.01 -16.76
CA GLU A 331 14.11 -19.46 -16.67
C GLU A 331 12.78 -19.80 -15.96
N GLY A 332 11.97 -20.67 -16.58
CA GLY A 332 10.63 -21.02 -16.11
C GLY A 332 9.51 -20.07 -16.53
N PHE A 333 9.85 -18.94 -17.19
CA PHE A 333 8.89 -17.93 -17.64
C PHE A 333 8.75 -17.86 -19.16
N GLU A 334 9.29 -18.82 -19.90
CA GLU A 334 9.37 -18.79 -21.38
C GLU A 334 7.99 -18.61 -22.04
N ASN A 335 6.93 -19.14 -21.42
CA ASN A 335 5.55 -19.06 -21.87
C ASN A 335 4.68 -18.11 -21.04
N VAL A 336 5.32 -17.20 -20.27
CA VAL A 336 4.61 -16.36 -19.31
C VAL A 336 3.50 -15.54 -19.95
N ARG A 337 2.37 -15.51 -19.27
CA ARG A 337 1.24 -14.59 -19.50
C ARG A 337 1.09 -13.67 -18.30
N ILE A 338 0.74 -12.43 -18.56
CA ILE A 338 0.52 -11.42 -17.53
C ILE A 338 -0.95 -11.03 -17.49
N PHE A 339 -1.50 -10.85 -16.29
CA PHE A 339 -2.83 -10.28 -16.09
C PHE A 339 -2.81 -8.76 -16.26
N ARG A 340 -1.73 -8.11 -15.85
CA ARG A 340 -1.49 -6.66 -16.02
C ARG A 340 0.00 -6.34 -15.93
N PRO A 341 0.47 -5.31 -16.66
CA PRO A 341 1.87 -4.85 -16.59
C PRO A 341 2.17 -4.19 -15.25
N GLY A 342 3.46 -4.06 -14.95
CA GLY A 342 3.96 -3.14 -13.94
C GLY A 342 3.78 -1.69 -14.38
N TYR A 343 3.69 -0.78 -13.41
CA TYR A 343 3.58 0.66 -13.64
C TYR A 343 4.26 1.46 -12.55
N ALA A 344 4.66 2.68 -12.87
CA ALA A 344 4.96 3.69 -11.88
C ALA A 344 3.72 4.54 -11.60
N ILE A 345 3.60 5.05 -10.37
CA ILE A 345 2.58 6.01 -10.00
C ILE A 345 3.21 7.19 -9.28
N GLU A 346 2.85 8.40 -9.70
CA GLU A 346 3.13 9.64 -9.01
C GLU A 346 1.89 10.13 -8.27
N TYR A 347 2.08 10.71 -7.11
CA TYR A 347 0.99 11.25 -6.27
C TYR A 347 1.51 12.40 -5.40
N ASP A 348 0.59 13.25 -4.95
CA ASP A 348 0.94 14.36 -4.07
C ASP A 348 1.15 13.88 -2.64
N TYR A 349 2.12 14.48 -1.97
CA TYR A 349 2.37 14.31 -0.55
C TYR A 349 2.68 15.65 0.10
N PHE A 350 2.56 15.71 1.42
CA PHE A 350 2.85 16.88 2.22
C PHE A 350 4.02 16.59 3.17
N PRO A 351 5.10 17.37 3.13
CA PRO A 351 6.27 17.15 3.98
C PRO A 351 5.88 17.06 5.46
N PRO A 352 6.36 16.04 6.21
CA PRO A 352 5.99 15.81 7.60
C PRO A 352 6.50 16.88 8.56
N THR A 353 7.40 17.76 8.11
CA THR A 353 7.85 18.95 8.84
C THR A 353 6.72 19.92 9.16
N GLN A 354 5.61 19.83 8.45
CA GLN A 354 4.38 20.60 8.66
C GLN A 354 3.46 20.02 9.74
N LEU A 355 3.85 18.90 10.34
CA LEU A 355 3.07 18.21 11.37
C LEU A 355 3.74 18.34 12.75
N TYR A 356 2.92 18.30 13.79
CA TYR A 356 3.35 17.99 15.14
C TYR A 356 3.65 16.49 15.29
N HIS A 357 4.23 16.07 16.40
CA HIS A 357 4.46 14.65 16.71
C HIS A 357 3.17 13.85 16.83
N THR A 358 2.04 14.50 17.13
CA THR A 358 0.68 13.94 17.13
C THR A 358 0.12 13.70 15.73
N LEU A 359 0.86 14.03 14.66
CA LEU A 359 0.42 14.08 13.26
C LEU A 359 -0.63 15.15 12.95
N GLU A 360 -1.00 15.98 13.92
CA GLU A 360 -1.81 17.18 13.66
C GLU A 360 -1.02 18.18 12.84
N THR A 361 -1.68 18.83 11.89
CA THR A 361 -1.04 19.86 11.06
C THR A 361 -0.78 21.13 11.88
N LYS A 362 0.36 21.80 11.62
CA LYS A 362 0.71 23.06 12.29
C LYS A 362 -0.13 24.23 11.81
N LEU A 363 -0.74 24.14 10.63
CA LEU A 363 -1.46 25.25 9.99
C LEU A 363 -2.96 25.23 10.29
N ILE A 364 -3.57 24.06 10.42
CA ILE A 364 -5.01 23.90 10.60
C ILE A 364 -5.27 23.02 11.82
N GLN A 365 -5.89 23.59 12.83
CA GLN A 365 -6.26 22.86 14.04
C GLN A 365 -7.29 21.76 13.74
N GLY A 366 -7.12 20.60 14.33
CA GLY A 366 -8.00 19.45 14.18
C GLY A 366 -7.84 18.67 12.88
N LEU A 367 -6.90 19.05 12.01
CA LEU A 367 -6.58 18.35 10.77
C LEU A 367 -5.31 17.51 10.96
N TYR A 368 -5.39 16.22 10.63
CA TYR A 368 -4.30 15.24 10.79
C TYR A 368 -3.98 14.58 9.46
N PHE A 369 -2.70 14.25 9.24
CA PHE A 369 -2.27 13.47 8.09
C PHE A 369 -1.60 12.18 8.55
N ALA A 370 -2.01 11.03 7.97
CA ALA A 370 -1.42 9.74 8.29
C ALA A 370 -1.18 8.89 7.03
N GLY A 371 -0.08 8.16 7.04
CA GLY A 371 0.29 7.27 5.93
C GLY A 371 1.04 7.96 4.80
N GLN A 372 0.80 7.53 3.55
CA GLN A 372 1.58 8.00 2.39
C GLN A 372 1.43 9.49 2.09
N ILE A 373 0.35 10.12 2.52
CA ILE A 373 0.17 11.57 2.42
C ILE A 373 1.29 12.36 3.12
N ASN A 374 1.98 11.76 4.11
CA ASN A 374 3.12 12.34 4.81
C ASN A 374 4.47 12.07 4.12
N GLY A 375 4.49 11.53 2.91
CA GLY A 375 5.72 11.13 2.25
C GLY A 375 6.33 9.83 2.77
N THR A 376 5.60 9.06 3.56
CA THR A 376 6.04 7.75 4.01
C THR A 376 5.84 6.74 2.89
N THR A 377 6.92 6.07 2.46
CA THR A 377 6.96 5.34 1.19
C THR A 377 6.91 3.83 1.31
N ALA A 378 7.00 3.29 2.50
CA ALA A 378 6.92 1.86 2.69
C ALA A 378 5.50 1.45 3.06
N VAL A 379 4.76 1.03 2.08
CA VAL A 379 3.32 0.76 2.10
C VAL A 379 2.85 -0.15 3.24
N SER A 380 3.70 -1.05 3.75
CA SER A 380 3.28 -2.06 4.73
C SER A 380 3.41 -1.64 6.20
N TYR A 381 3.92 -0.47 6.55
CA TYR A 381 4.15 -0.13 7.96
C TYR A 381 3.96 1.34 8.33
N THR A 382 4.10 2.25 7.38
CA THR A 382 3.97 3.69 7.68
C THR A 382 2.53 4.13 7.80
N HIS A 383 1.62 3.35 7.25
CA HIS A 383 0.19 3.57 7.38
C HIS A 383 -0.32 3.27 8.80
N LEU A 384 0.42 2.46 9.53
CA LEU A 384 0.00 1.94 10.83
C LEU A 384 0.20 2.95 11.97
N ARG A 385 1.06 3.96 11.80
CA ARG A 385 1.23 5.03 12.80
C ARG A 385 0.03 5.95 12.99
N ALA A 386 -0.99 5.87 12.11
CA ALA A 386 -2.25 6.55 12.33
C ALA A 386 -2.97 6.13 13.63
N HIS A 387 -2.63 4.96 14.18
CA HIS A 387 -3.14 4.49 15.45
C HIS A 387 -2.59 5.29 16.65
N GLU A 388 -1.43 5.93 16.51
CA GLU A 388 -0.81 6.74 17.58
C GLU A 388 -1.40 8.17 17.66
N THR A 389 -2.31 8.54 16.75
CA THR A 389 -2.96 9.85 16.69
C THR A 389 -4.30 9.82 17.40
#